data_12ba5b9c90a35c16c65148e5c56b1125
#
_entry.id   12ba5b9c90a35c16c65148e5c56b1125
#
_cell.length_a   1.000
_cell.length_b   1.000
_cell.length_c   1.000
_cell.angle_alpha   90.00
_cell.angle_beta   90.00
_cell.angle_gamma   90.00
#
_symmetry.space_group_name_H-M   'P 1'
#
loop_
_entity.id
_entity.type
_entity.pdbx_description
1 polymer ?
#
loop_
_entity_poly.entity_id
_entity_poly.type
_entity_poly.pdbx_seq_one_letter_code
_entity_poly.pdbx_strand_id
1 'polypeptide(L)'
;MSRLLLRILRRLVLVPVVLTVCLAWLIALPALMLPAALYSLLFERRARILRVFSFMTVYFLLEIVSLVVLLGLWLASGMGLRVQSARSQAAHFAYMRWWLCQVETAAARLFRLRIEIEDPPAPRSGPVLVFSRHAGPGNS
;
A
#
# COMPACT_ATOMS: atom_id res chain seq x y z
N MET A 1 -8.52 9.42 30.16
CA MET A 1 -8.99 8.52 29.10
C MET A 1 -7.91 7.46 28.85
N SER A 2 -8.21 6.17 29.08
CA SER A 2 -7.20 5.11 29.00
C SER A 2 -6.64 4.98 27.57
N ARG A 3 -5.32 4.71 27.44
CA ARG A 3 -4.65 4.51 26.12
C ARG A 3 -5.35 3.42 25.27
N LEU A 4 -6.03 2.50 25.92
CA LEU A 4 -6.83 1.44 25.28
C LEU A 4 -8.06 2.02 24.59
N LEU A 5 -8.79 2.91 25.24
CA LEU A 5 -10.00 3.55 24.70
C LEU A 5 -9.69 4.38 23.46
N LEU A 6 -8.59 5.13 23.49
CA LEU A 6 -8.08 5.89 22.33
C LEU A 6 -7.72 4.98 21.15
N ARG A 7 -7.11 3.81 21.41
CA ARG A 7 -6.78 2.86 20.34
C ARG A 7 -8.04 2.27 19.70
N ILE A 8 -9.03 1.91 20.51
CA ILE A 8 -10.30 1.37 20.00
C ILE A 8 -11.05 2.43 19.20
N LEU A 9 -11.20 3.64 19.74
CA LEU A 9 -11.88 4.76 19.08
C LEU A 9 -11.19 5.09 17.73
N ARG A 10 -9.88 5.18 17.73
CA ARG A 10 -9.11 5.41 16.49
C ARG A 10 -9.36 4.33 15.44
N ARG A 11 -9.45 3.05 15.81
CA ARG A 11 -9.74 1.97 14.87
C ARG A 11 -11.17 2.02 14.36
N LEU A 12 -12.14 2.29 15.25
CA LEU A 12 -13.55 2.41 14.89
C LEU A 12 -13.82 3.57 13.93
N VAL A 13 -12.99 4.61 13.94
CA VAL A 13 -13.11 5.73 13.01
C VAL A 13 -12.30 5.49 11.73
N LEU A 14 -11.02 5.10 11.86
CA LEU A 14 -10.14 4.99 10.69
C LEU A 14 -10.54 3.86 9.74
N VAL A 15 -10.96 2.70 10.24
CA VAL A 15 -11.33 1.57 9.38
C VAL A 15 -12.54 1.90 8.50
N PRO A 16 -13.67 2.43 9.04
CA PRO A 16 -14.78 2.85 8.19
C PRO A 16 -14.41 3.97 7.21
N VAL A 17 -13.59 4.95 7.64
CA VAL A 17 -13.15 6.04 6.76
C VAL A 17 -12.35 5.49 5.57
N VAL A 18 -11.35 4.65 5.82
CA VAL A 18 -10.54 4.03 4.75
C VAL A 18 -11.44 3.20 3.83
N LEU A 19 -12.31 2.37 4.39
CA LEU A 19 -13.24 1.56 3.59
C LEU A 19 -14.17 2.42 2.73
N THR A 20 -14.72 3.49 3.30
CA THR A 20 -15.59 4.43 2.56
C THR A 20 -14.83 5.10 1.41
N VAL A 21 -13.60 5.55 1.64
CA VAL A 21 -12.75 6.15 0.58
C VAL A 21 -12.45 5.14 -0.52
N CYS A 22 -12.08 3.90 -0.15
CA CYS A 22 -11.80 2.84 -1.13
C CYS A 22 -13.05 2.51 -1.98
N LEU A 23 -14.20 2.36 -1.33
CA LEU A 23 -15.46 2.06 -2.03
C LEU A 23 -15.93 3.23 -2.90
N ALA A 24 -15.83 4.46 -2.41
CA ALA A 24 -16.16 5.66 -3.18
C ALA A 24 -15.28 5.75 -4.45
N TRP A 25 -13.99 5.46 -4.33
CA TRP A 25 -13.10 5.39 -5.49
C TRP A 25 -13.54 4.33 -6.50
N LEU A 26 -13.81 3.10 -6.06
CA LEU A 26 -14.22 2.01 -6.94
C LEU A 26 -15.55 2.30 -7.64
N ILE A 27 -16.50 2.94 -6.94
CA ILE A 27 -17.80 3.35 -7.52
C ILE A 27 -17.61 4.48 -8.54
N ALA A 28 -16.77 5.46 -8.23
CA ALA A 28 -16.48 6.59 -9.12
C ALA A 28 -15.60 6.20 -10.32
N LEU A 29 -14.87 5.10 -10.22
CA LEU A 29 -13.88 4.68 -11.21
C LEU A 29 -14.42 4.61 -12.65
N PRO A 30 -15.59 4.00 -12.96
CA PRO A 30 -16.12 3.96 -14.34
C PRO A 30 -16.37 5.37 -14.90
N ALA A 31 -16.94 6.26 -14.08
CA ALA A 31 -17.23 7.64 -14.47
C ALA A 31 -15.96 8.47 -14.70
N LEU A 32 -14.89 8.18 -13.95
CA LEU A 32 -13.60 8.87 -14.09
C LEU A 32 -12.76 8.30 -15.23
N MET A 33 -12.84 7.00 -15.48
CA MET A 33 -12.06 6.32 -16.53
C MET A 33 -12.49 6.71 -17.94
N LEU A 34 -13.79 6.95 -18.17
CA LEU A 34 -14.28 7.34 -19.49
C LEU A 34 -13.69 8.68 -19.97
N PRO A 35 -13.81 9.80 -19.22
CA PRO A 35 -13.20 11.07 -19.63
C PRO A 35 -11.67 11.00 -19.65
N ALA A 36 -11.04 10.24 -18.74
CA ALA A 36 -9.60 10.05 -18.72
C ALA A 36 -9.11 9.29 -19.97
N ALA A 37 -9.85 8.27 -20.41
CA ALA A 37 -9.55 7.52 -21.62
C ALA A 37 -9.70 8.41 -22.87
N LEU A 38 -10.80 9.19 -22.95
CA LEU A 38 -11.06 10.10 -24.03
C LEU A 38 -9.98 11.19 -24.12
N TYR A 39 -9.64 11.82 -22.99
CA TYR A 39 -8.56 12.80 -22.91
C TYR A 39 -7.22 12.20 -23.34
N SER A 40 -6.90 11.01 -22.86
CA SER A 40 -5.67 10.31 -23.21
C SER A 40 -5.59 9.97 -24.70
N LEU A 41 -6.72 9.61 -25.31
CA LEU A 41 -6.80 9.30 -26.74
C LEU A 41 -6.60 10.55 -27.61
N LEU A 42 -7.17 11.69 -27.19
CA LEU A 42 -7.17 12.93 -27.98
C LEU A 42 -5.90 13.77 -27.80
N PHE A 43 -5.37 13.83 -26.57
CA PHE A 43 -4.33 14.78 -26.18
C PHE A 43 -3.05 14.16 -25.67
N GLU A 44 -3.07 12.88 -25.28
CA GLU A 44 -1.97 12.27 -24.54
C GLU A 44 -1.50 10.95 -25.17
N ARG A 45 -0.44 10.98 -25.95
CA ARG A 45 0.12 9.76 -26.59
C ARG A 45 0.62 8.69 -25.60
N ARG A 46 0.85 9.04 -24.33
CA ARG A 46 1.49 8.14 -23.33
C ARG A 46 0.53 7.58 -22.28
N ALA A 47 -0.75 7.89 -22.34
CA ALA A 47 -1.77 7.42 -21.40
C ALA A 47 -1.37 7.58 -19.91
N ARG A 48 -0.71 8.70 -19.55
CA ARG A 48 -0.21 8.92 -18.18
C ARG A 48 -1.33 8.92 -17.16
N ILE A 49 -2.42 9.61 -17.46
CA ILE A 49 -3.59 9.70 -16.58
C ILE A 49 -4.16 8.31 -16.33
N LEU A 50 -4.33 7.50 -17.37
CA LEU A 50 -4.83 6.12 -17.23
C LEU A 50 -3.93 5.26 -16.32
N ARG A 51 -2.61 5.43 -16.41
CA ARG A 51 -1.67 4.71 -15.54
C ARG A 51 -1.81 5.11 -14.09
N VAL A 52 -1.98 6.41 -13.81
CA VAL A 52 -2.20 6.90 -12.44
C VAL A 52 -3.50 6.35 -11.88
N PHE A 53 -4.61 6.42 -12.64
CA PHE A 53 -5.89 5.85 -12.22
C PHE A 53 -5.79 4.33 -11.98
N SER A 54 -5.13 3.60 -12.87
CA SER A 54 -4.91 2.15 -12.71
C SER A 54 -4.09 1.86 -11.47
N PHE A 55 -3.04 2.63 -11.20
CA PHE A 55 -2.23 2.45 -9.99
C PHE A 55 -3.04 2.73 -8.72
N MET A 56 -3.80 3.83 -8.69
CA MET A 56 -4.69 4.15 -7.57
C MET A 56 -5.72 3.04 -7.33
N THR A 57 -6.26 2.47 -8.40
CA THR A 57 -7.22 1.36 -8.28
C THR A 57 -6.58 0.13 -7.66
N VAL A 58 -5.39 -0.27 -8.12
CA VAL A 58 -4.64 -1.38 -7.51
C VAL A 58 -4.34 -1.08 -6.05
N TYR A 59 -3.90 0.13 -5.74
CA TYR A 59 -3.61 0.55 -4.37
C TYR A 59 -4.83 0.43 -3.45
N PHE A 60 -6.00 0.96 -3.86
CA PHE A 60 -7.22 0.86 -3.05
C PHE A 60 -7.73 -0.58 -2.91
N LEU A 61 -7.57 -1.42 -3.92
CA LEU A 61 -7.87 -2.86 -3.80
C LEU A 61 -6.95 -3.53 -2.78
N LEU A 62 -5.66 -3.22 -2.78
CA LEU A 62 -4.71 -3.71 -1.79
C LEU A 62 -5.05 -3.22 -0.37
N GLU A 63 -5.55 -1.98 -0.21
CA GLU A 63 -6.04 -1.49 1.08
C GLU A 63 -7.24 -2.28 1.61
N ILE A 64 -8.20 -2.61 0.75
CA ILE A 64 -9.34 -3.45 1.14
C ILE A 64 -8.85 -4.84 1.58
N VAL A 65 -7.94 -5.45 0.83
CA VAL A 65 -7.31 -6.73 1.22
C VAL A 65 -6.59 -6.58 2.56
N SER A 66 -5.89 -5.46 2.77
CA SER A 66 -5.21 -5.15 4.03
C SER A 66 -6.15 -5.11 5.22
N LEU A 67 -7.30 -4.46 5.08
CA LEU A 67 -8.30 -4.42 6.14
C LEU A 67 -8.76 -5.82 6.54
N VAL A 68 -9.03 -6.69 5.55
CA VAL A 68 -9.48 -8.07 5.78
C VAL A 68 -8.38 -8.91 6.44
N VAL A 69 -7.16 -8.86 5.88
CA VAL A 69 -6.04 -9.67 6.39
C VAL A 69 -5.62 -9.21 7.78
N LEU A 70 -5.50 -7.91 8.01
CA LEU A 70 -5.12 -7.39 9.32
C LEU A 70 -6.20 -7.64 10.38
N LEU A 71 -7.48 -7.60 10.00
CA LEU A 71 -8.57 -8.03 10.89
C LEU A 71 -8.43 -9.52 11.24
N GLY A 72 -8.17 -10.37 10.24
CA GLY A 72 -7.94 -11.81 10.46
C GLY A 72 -6.75 -12.07 11.37
N LEU A 73 -5.61 -11.41 11.16
CA LEU A 73 -4.43 -11.52 12.01
C LEU A 73 -4.71 -11.02 13.44
N TRP A 74 -5.49 -9.97 13.59
CA TRP A 74 -5.88 -9.45 14.90
C TRP A 74 -6.78 -10.43 15.66
N LEU A 75 -7.76 -11.04 14.99
CA LEU A 75 -8.61 -12.09 15.58
C LEU A 75 -7.77 -13.31 15.94
N ALA A 76 -6.89 -13.77 15.06
CA ALA A 76 -5.99 -14.90 15.28
C ALA A 76 -5.01 -14.68 16.45
N SER A 77 -4.67 -13.42 16.74
CA SER A 77 -3.86 -13.05 17.91
C SER A 77 -4.66 -13.01 19.23
N GLY A 78 -5.91 -13.49 19.24
CA GLY A 78 -6.80 -13.41 20.39
C GLY A 78 -7.25 -11.97 20.67
N MET A 79 -7.77 -11.27 19.65
CA MET A 79 -8.18 -9.86 19.70
C MET A 79 -7.08 -8.91 20.16
N GLY A 80 -5.83 -9.24 19.82
CA GLY A 80 -4.67 -8.41 20.12
C GLY A 80 -3.93 -8.76 21.43
N LEU A 81 -4.40 -9.75 22.20
CA LEU A 81 -3.73 -10.17 23.45
C LEU A 81 -2.34 -10.74 23.18
N ARG A 82 -2.15 -11.45 22.07
CA ARG A 82 -0.88 -12.09 21.68
C ARG A 82 -0.19 -11.42 20.49
N VAL A 83 -0.51 -10.14 20.21
CA VAL A 83 0.08 -9.41 19.07
C VAL A 83 1.59 -9.31 19.14
N GLN A 84 2.15 -9.32 20.35
CA GLN A 84 3.61 -9.27 20.57
C GLN A 84 4.29 -10.66 20.53
N SER A 85 3.55 -11.73 20.31
CA SER A 85 4.17 -13.05 20.14
C SER A 85 4.99 -13.10 18.86
N ALA A 86 6.10 -13.86 18.87
CA ALA A 86 6.98 -14.01 17.71
C ALA A 86 6.21 -14.48 16.47
N ARG A 87 5.26 -15.38 16.62
CA ARG A 87 4.40 -15.88 15.54
C ARG A 87 3.54 -14.76 14.93
N SER A 88 2.90 -13.94 15.78
CA SER A 88 2.07 -12.82 15.31
C SER A 88 2.90 -11.78 14.60
N GLN A 89 4.06 -11.41 15.14
CA GLN A 89 4.99 -10.46 14.51
C GLN A 89 5.50 -10.98 13.17
N ALA A 90 5.89 -12.25 13.09
CA ALA A 90 6.32 -12.87 11.84
C ALA A 90 5.22 -12.84 10.76
N ALA A 91 3.97 -13.13 11.14
CA ALA A 91 2.82 -13.07 10.22
C ALA A 91 2.55 -11.65 9.71
N HIS A 92 2.57 -10.65 10.59
CA HIS A 92 2.42 -9.24 10.19
C HIS A 92 3.57 -8.79 9.29
N PHE A 93 4.81 -9.18 9.60
CA PHE A 93 5.97 -8.85 8.78
C PHE A 93 5.90 -9.50 7.39
N ALA A 94 5.52 -10.78 7.32
CA ALA A 94 5.34 -11.48 6.06
C ALA A 94 4.26 -10.81 5.20
N TYR A 95 3.14 -10.43 5.80
CA TYR A 95 2.08 -9.71 5.12
C TYR A 95 2.55 -8.33 4.61
N MET A 96 3.23 -7.54 5.45
CA MET A 96 3.76 -6.23 5.07
C MET A 96 4.72 -6.33 3.89
N ARG A 97 5.63 -7.32 3.92
CA ARG A 97 6.56 -7.60 2.82
C ARG A 97 5.81 -7.94 1.52
N TRP A 98 4.81 -8.81 1.60
CA TRP A 98 4.00 -9.16 0.44
C TRP A 98 3.30 -7.93 -0.12
N TRP A 99 2.67 -7.11 0.72
CA TRP A 99 1.96 -5.89 0.31
C TRP A 99 2.90 -4.90 -0.39
N LEU A 100 4.07 -4.64 0.19
CA LEU A 100 5.08 -3.78 -0.44
C LEU A 100 5.51 -4.29 -1.81
N CYS A 101 5.74 -5.60 -1.96
CA CYS A 101 6.07 -6.21 -3.24
C CYS A 101 4.95 -6.04 -4.29
N GLN A 102 3.67 -6.09 -3.87
CA GLN A 102 2.56 -5.85 -4.80
C GLN A 102 2.52 -4.39 -5.27
N VAL A 103 2.68 -3.43 -4.34
CA VAL A 103 2.72 -1.99 -4.68
C VAL A 103 3.90 -1.68 -5.59
N GLU A 104 5.09 -2.17 -5.27
CA GLU A 104 6.29 -2.01 -6.10
C GLU A 104 6.10 -2.60 -7.50
N THR A 105 5.58 -3.82 -7.58
CA THR A 105 5.32 -4.50 -8.86
C THR A 105 4.30 -3.72 -9.70
N ALA A 106 3.23 -3.24 -9.08
CA ALA A 106 2.23 -2.42 -9.76
C ALA A 106 2.84 -1.11 -10.27
N ALA A 107 3.62 -0.43 -9.44
CA ALA A 107 4.31 0.81 -9.82
C ALA A 107 5.30 0.56 -10.97
N ALA A 108 6.16 -0.45 -10.86
CA ALA A 108 7.14 -0.79 -11.88
C ALA A 108 6.48 -1.11 -13.22
N ARG A 109 5.39 -1.90 -13.23
CA ARG A 109 4.67 -2.27 -14.46
C ARG A 109 3.93 -1.09 -15.07
N LEU A 110 3.15 -0.35 -14.29
CA LEU A 110 2.28 0.73 -14.78
C LEU A 110 3.08 1.95 -15.21
N PHE A 111 4.12 2.31 -14.45
CA PHE A 111 4.96 3.46 -14.77
C PHE A 111 6.19 3.09 -15.60
N ARG A 112 6.39 1.80 -15.90
CA ARG A 112 7.53 1.28 -16.64
C ARG A 112 8.87 1.67 -15.99
N LEU A 113 8.92 1.60 -14.65
CA LEU A 113 10.12 1.90 -13.90
C LEU A 113 11.13 0.76 -14.08
N ARG A 114 12.38 1.11 -14.32
CA ARG A 114 13.52 0.21 -14.22
C ARG A 114 14.25 0.54 -12.93
N ILE A 115 14.33 -0.43 -12.03
CA ILE A 115 15.08 -0.31 -10.79
C ILE A 115 16.39 -1.05 -11.04
N GLU A 116 17.48 -0.31 -11.10
CA GLU A 116 18.84 -0.87 -11.20
C GLU A 116 19.47 -0.76 -9.81
N ILE A 117 19.92 -1.87 -9.30
CA ILE A 117 20.63 -1.94 -8.01
C ILE A 117 22.11 -2.03 -8.34
N GLU A 118 22.81 -0.92 -8.17
CA GLU A 118 24.27 -0.90 -8.20
C GLU A 118 24.78 -1.47 -6.87
N ASP A 119 25.69 -2.41 -6.92
CA ASP A 119 26.32 -3.05 -5.75
C ASP A 119 25.29 -3.61 -4.73
N PRO A 120 24.62 -4.74 -5.04
CA PRO A 120 23.73 -5.36 -4.08
C PRO A 120 24.51 -5.65 -2.78
N PRO A 121 23.97 -5.26 -1.62
CA PRO A 121 24.66 -5.44 -0.35
C PRO A 121 24.99 -6.93 -0.15
N ALA A 122 26.27 -7.23 0.10
CA ALA A 122 26.68 -8.58 0.43
C ALA A 122 25.86 -9.11 1.62
N PRO A 123 25.42 -10.38 1.59
CA PRO A 123 24.68 -10.96 2.70
C PRO A 123 25.53 -10.88 3.97
N ARG A 124 25.10 -10.06 4.90
CA ARG A 124 25.75 -9.86 6.19
C ARG A 124 24.96 -10.57 7.27
N SER A 125 25.66 -11.34 8.09
CA SER A 125 25.11 -11.90 9.34
C SER A 125 25.15 -10.82 10.41
N GLY A 126 23.99 -10.30 10.84
CA GLY A 126 23.90 -9.34 11.93
C GLY A 126 22.95 -8.17 11.62
N PRO A 127 22.73 -7.28 12.60
CA PRO A 127 21.90 -6.10 12.41
C PRO A 127 22.53 -5.14 11.39
N VAL A 128 21.75 -4.69 10.43
CA VAL A 128 22.17 -3.77 9.38
C VAL A 128 21.44 -2.45 9.57
N LEU A 129 22.19 -1.35 9.61
CA LEU A 129 21.65 -0.01 9.61
C LEU A 129 21.59 0.49 8.16
N VAL A 130 20.39 0.76 7.68
CA VAL A 130 20.18 1.27 6.32
C VAL A 130 19.90 2.77 6.39
N PHE A 131 20.77 3.56 5.79
CA PHE A 131 20.53 4.98 5.58
C PHE A 131 19.94 5.19 4.19
N SER A 132 18.69 5.63 4.12
CA SER A 132 18.09 6.04 2.86
C SER A 132 18.14 7.56 2.71
N ARG A 133 18.67 8.05 1.59
CA ARG A 133 18.60 9.46 1.22
C ARG A 133 17.37 9.66 0.34
N HIS A 134 16.43 10.48 0.80
CA HIS A 134 15.38 10.96 -0.08
C HIS A 134 15.99 11.97 -1.05
N ALA A 135 16.23 11.52 -2.28
CA ALA A 135 16.46 12.44 -3.38
C ALA A 135 15.09 12.97 -3.80
N GLY A 136 14.78 14.22 -3.47
CA GLY A 136 13.57 14.87 -3.96
C GLY A 136 13.63 15.09 -5.48
N PRO A 137 12.49 15.34 -6.13
CA PRO A 137 12.43 15.55 -7.58
C PRO A 137 13.26 16.73 -8.11
N GLY A 138 13.86 17.54 -7.24
CA GLY A 138 14.78 18.62 -7.59
C GLY A 138 16.27 18.26 -7.49
N ASN A 139 16.63 17.01 -7.21
CA ASN A 139 18.02 16.55 -7.12
C ASN A 139 18.46 15.69 -8.30
N SER A 140 17.75 15.75 -9.40
CA SER A 140 18.15 15.16 -10.69
C SER A 140 18.93 16.17 -11.52
#